data_27d5fd4e514b7c573d2779ec346a4922
#
_entry.id   27d5fd4e514b7c573d2779ec346a4922
#
_cell.length_a   1.000
_cell.length_b   1.000
_cell.length_c   1.000
_cell.angle_alpha   90.00
_cell.angle_beta   90.00
_cell.angle_gamma   90.00
#
_symmetry.space_group_name_H-M   'P 1'
#
loop_
_entity.id
_entity.type
_entity.pdbx_description
1 polymer ?
#
loop_
_entity_poly.entity_id
_entity_poly.type
_entity_poly.pdbx_seq_one_letter_code
_entity_poly.pdbx_strand_id
1 'polypeptide(L)'
;MVGETTCDGKKKMYEMLAEFKPVYVIELPNRQSEEGIAMYRREIIRFKEELERRFETTITEEAIRHEIHLNNEITKSLLRLQYLMANDPAPVSGLNIVNTAYGSGFNMDVESLPARINDLADQIEAEYAAGKNEGKKPRILVTGDRKSVV
;
A
#
# COMPACT_ATOMS: atom_id res chain seq x y z
N MET A 1 -9.72 7.95 13.99
CA MET A 1 -9.32 6.68 13.35
C MET A 1 -10.22 6.46 12.16
N VAL A 2 -9.71 5.85 11.08
CA VAL A 2 -10.50 5.49 9.90
C VAL A 2 -10.49 3.97 9.75
N GLY A 3 -11.62 3.40 9.43
CA GLY A 3 -11.81 1.98 9.18
C GLY A 3 -12.69 1.73 7.96
N GLU A 4 -12.80 0.48 7.54
CA GLU A 4 -13.62 0.07 6.40
C GLU A 4 -14.33 -1.27 6.67
N THR A 5 -15.43 -1.53 5.96
CA THR A 5 -16.33 -2.65 6.27
C THR A 5 -15.95 -3.95 5.54
N THR A 6 -14.67 -4.30 5.43
CA THR A 6 -14.22 -5.51 4.69
C THR A 6 -14.52 -6.82 5.41
N CYS A 7 -14.60 -6.84 6.73
CA CYS A 7 -14.97 -8.06 7.47
C CYS A 7 -15.71 -7.75 8.77
N ASP A 8 -16.50 -8.70 9.24
CA ASP A 8 -17.37 -8.54 10.41
C ASP A 8 -16.57 -8.36 11.70
N GLY A 9 -15.42 -9.03 11.83
CA GLY A 9 -14.53 -8.84 12.97
C GLY A 9 -14.01 -7.41 13.08
N LYS A 10 -13.64 -6.77 11.96
CA LYS A 10 -13.24 -5.36 11.94
C LYS A 10 -14.40 -4.43 12.31
N LYS A 11 -15.59 -4.67 11.77
CA LYS A 11 -16.79 -3.87 12.11
C LYS A 11 -17.01 -3.85 13.62
N LYS A 12 -16.96 -5.03 14.27
CA LYS A 12 -17.12 -5.12 15.72
C LYS A 12 -15.98 -4.46 16.48
N MET A 13 -14.75 -4.61 15.99
CA MET A 13 -13.61 -3.90 16.57
C MET A 13 -13.78 -2.37 16.52
N TYR A 14 -14.30 -1.83 15.41
CA TYR A 14 -14.54 -0.38 15.30
C TYR A 14 -15.62 0.12 16.24
N GLU A 15 -16.69 -0.66 16.48
CA GLU A 15 -17.70 -0.34 17.49
C GLU A 15 -17.06 -0.21 18.88
N MET A 16 -16.22 -1.17 19.26
CA MET A 16 -15.53 -1.15 20.56
C MET A 16 -14.53 0.00 20.65
N LEU A 17 -13.78 0.27 19.59
CA LEU A 17 -12.81 1.36 19.56
C LEU A 17 -13.49 2.74 19.59
N ALA A 18 -14.71 2.85 19.07
CA ALA A 18 -15.48 4.09 19.08
C ALA A 18 -15.86 4.56 20.50
N GLU A 19 -15.85 3.67 21.49
CA GLU A 19 -16.02 4.02 22.90
C GLU A 19 -14.86 4.84 23.46
N PHE A 20 -13.66 4.72 22.86
CA PHE A 20 -12.45 5.36 23.34
C PHE A 20 -12.00 6.53 22.46
N LYS A 21 -12.23 6.45 21.15
CA LYS A 21 -11.83 7.48 20.19
C LYS A 21 -12.79 7.57 19.02
N PRO A 22 -12.98 8.76 18.42
CA PRO A 22 -13.81 8.88 17.22
C PRO A 22 -13.30 7.98 16.10
N VAL A 23 -14.18 7.14 15.57
CA VAL A 23 -13.95 6.26 14.44
C VAL A 23 -14.84 6.68 13.28
N TYR A 24 -14.26 6.91 12.12
CA TYR A 24 -14.99 7.08 10.86
C TYR A 24 -14.93 5.77 10.09
N VAL A 25 -16.06 5.23 9.68
CA VAL A 25 -16.12 3.96 8.95
C VAL A 25 -16.60 4.23 7.52
N ILE A 26 -15.78 3.83 6.54
CA ILE A 26 -16.12 3.85 5.13
C ILE A 26 -16.85 2.55 4.80
N GLU A 27 -18.08 2.66 4.32
CA GLU A 27 -18.85 1.51 3.88
C GLU A 27 -18.41 1.07 2.48
N LEU A 28 -18.04 -0.20 2.36
CA LEU A 28 -17.68 -0.80 1.08
C LEU A 28 -18.87 -1.60 0.51
N PRO A 29 -19.14 -1.50 -0.80
CA PRO A 29 -20.21 -2.27 -1.41
C PRO A 29 -19.87 -3.78 -1.42
N ASN A 30 -20.85 -4.61 -1.14
CA ASN A 30 -20.70 -6.07 -1.16
C ASN A 30 -20.81 -6.67 -2.58
N ARG A 31 -21.17 -5.87 -3.57
CA ARG A 31 -21.38 -6.31 -4.95
C ARG A 31 -20.75 -5.36 -5.94
N GLN A 32 -20.20 -5.93 -7.00
CA GLN A 32 -19.72 -5.18 -8.17
C GLN A 32 -20.91 -4.90 -9.10
N SER A 33 -21.69 -3.88 -8.77
CA SER A 33 -22.82 -3.39 -9.55
C SER A 33 -22.73 -1.88 -9.75
N GLU A 34 -23.52 -1.32 -10.63
CA GLU A 34 -23.58 0.14 -10.83
C GLU A 34 -23.99 0.87 -9.54
N GLU A 35 -24.95 0.31 -8.79
CA GLU A 35 -25.35 0.85 -7.48
C GLU A 35 -24.20 0.76 -6.47
N GLY A 36 -23.44 -0.35 -6.49
CA GLY A 36 -22.26 -0.51 -5.64
C GLY A 36 -21.19 0.53 -5.93
N ILE A 37 -20.90 0.79 -7.19
CA ILE A 37 -19.95 1.84 -7.61
C ILE A 37 -20.47 3.22 -7.20
N ALA A 38 -21.74 3.50 -7.40
CA ALA A 38 -22.36 4.77 -6.99
C ALA A 38 -22.34 4.95 -5.47
N MET A 39 -22.58 3.88 -4.71
CA MET A 39 -22.44 3.87 -3.24
C MET A 39 -21.01 4.20 -2.83
N TYR A 40 -20.03 3.49 -3.37
CA TYR A 40 -18.62 3.70 -3.03
C TYR A 40 -18.14 5.12 -3.35
N ARG A 41 -18.58 5.67 -4.49
CA ARG A 41 -18.30 7.06 -4.84
C ARG A 41 -18.85 8.05 -3.81
N ARG A 42 -20.09 7.85 -3.33
CA ARG A 42 -20.68 8.69 -2.27
C ARG A 42 -19.88 8.60 -0.97
N GLU A 43 -19.45 7.40 -0.59
CA GLU A 43 -18.66 7.20 0.63
C GLU A 43 -17.30 7.91 0.55
N ILE A 44 -16.63 7.89 -0.59
CA ILE A 44 -15.37 8.65 -0.79
C ILE A 44 -15.62 10.16 -0.67
N ILE A 45 -16.70 10.68 -1.28
CA ILE A 45 -17.05 12.09 -1.18
C ILE A 45 -17.33 12.48 0.28
N ARG A 46 -18.14 11.70 0.99
CA ARG A 46 -18.44 11.92 2.42
C ARG A 46 -17.17 11.87 3.28
N PHE A 47 -16.27 10.95 2.99
CA PHE A 47 -15.00 10.87 3.69
C PHE A 47 -14.12 12.09 3.46
N LYS A 48 -14.05 12.59 2.21
CA LYS A 48 -13.38 13.86 1.88
C LYS A 48 -13.95 15.00 2.70
N GLU A 49 -15.28 15.19 2.68
CA GLU A 49 -15.97 16.26 3.42
C GLU A 49 -15.72 16.18 4.92
N GLU A 50 -15.69 14.97 5.49
CA GLU A 50 -15.38 14.77 6.90
C GLU A 50 -13.93 15.13 7.23
N LEU A 51 -12.98 14.83 6.36
CA LEU A 51 -11.59 15.24 6.53
C LEU A 51 -11.45 16.76 6.47
N GLU A 52 -12.06 17.40 5.49
CA GLU A 52 -12.05 18.86 5.34
C GLU A 52 -12.64 19.56 6.57
N ARG A 53 -13.78 19.06 7.05
CA ARG A 53 -14.44 19.59 8.25
C ARG A 53 -13.60 19.38 9.51
N ARG A 54 -12.98 18.21 9.67
CA ARG A 54 -12.25 17.84 10.91
C ARG A 54 -10.90 18.51 11.02
N PHE A 55 -10.22 18.71 9.90
CA PHE A 55 -8.89 19.29 9.85
C PHE A 55 -8.87 20.73 9.36
N GLU A 56 -10.06 21.32 9.15
CA GLU A 56 -10.21 22.72 8.69
C GLU A 56 -9.36 23.01 7.45
N THR A 57 -9.37 22.07 6.50
CA THR A 57 -8.57 22.11 5.27
C THR A 57 -9.45 21.97 4.04
N THR A 58 -8.89 22.24 2.87
CA THR A 58 -9.56 22.00 1.58
C THR A 58 -8.75 20.99 0.78
N ILE A 59 -9.39 19.91 0.37
CA ILE A 59 -8.78 18.88 -0.47
C ILE A 59 -9.12 19.18 -1.93
N THR A 60 -8.17 19.75 -2.66
CA THR A 60 -8.35 20.12 -4.06
C THR A 60 -8.17 18.93 -5.00
N GLU A 61 -8.67 19.07 -6.23
CA GLU A 61 -8.48 18.05 -7.27
C GLU A 61 -6.99 17.91 -7.63
N GLU A 62 -6.25 19.00 -7.65
CA GLU A 62 -4.81 19.00 -7.90
C GLU A 62 -4.04 18.21 -6.84
N ALA A 63 -4.38 18.40 -5.56
CA ALA A 63 -3.79 17.65 -4.45
C ALA A 63 -4.07 16.14 -4.60
N ILE A 64 -5.32 15.77 -4.92
CA ILE A 64 -5.67 14.36 -5.16
C ILE A 64 -4.89 13.77 -6.33
N ARG A 65 -4.76 14.51 -7.45
CA ARG A 65 -4.00 14.06 -8.62
C ARG A 65 -2.52 13.90 -8.31
N HIS A 66 -1.96 14.82 -7.54
CA HIS A 66 -0.57 14.74 -7.07
C HIS A 66 -0.35 13.46 -6.24
N GLU A 67 -1.20 13.18 -5.27
CA GLU A 67 -1.10 12.00 -4.43
C GLU A 67 -1.28 10.69 -5.22
N ILE A 68 -2.20 10.68 -6.19
CA ILE A 68 -2.37 9.52 -7.08
C ILE A 68 -1.08 9.29 -7.91
N HIS A 69 -0.50 10.37 -8.45
CA HIS A 69 0.75 10.26 -9.20
C HIS A 69 1.89 9.73 -8.33
N LEU A 70 2.10 10.33 -7.17
CA LEU A 70 3.12 9.91 -6.21
C LEU A 70 2.95 8.43 -5.81
N ASN A 71 1.74 8.02 -5.46
CA ASN A 71 1.46 6.63 -5.10
C ASN A 71 1.72 5.65 -6.27
N ASN A 72 1.44 6.07 -7.50
CA ASN A 72 1.77 5.28 -8.69
C ASN A 72 3.29 5.14 -8.87
N GLU A 73 4.07 6.20 -8.64
CA GLU A 73 5.53 6.13 -8.72
C GLU A 73 6.12 5.25 -7.60
N ILE A 74 5.59 5.32 -6.38
CA ILE A 74 5.96 4.40 -5.28
C ILE A 74 5.67 2.95 -5.70
N THR A 75 4.47 2.70 -6.23
CA THR A 75 4.07 1.36 -6.68
C THR A 75 4.99 0.83 -7.78
N LYS A 76 5.34 1.65 -8.78
CA LYS A 76 6.28 1.27 -9.84
C LYS A 76 7.65 0.91 -9.28
N SER A 77 8.16 1.72 -8.35
CA SER A 77 9.46 1.49 -7.72
C SER A 77 9.47 0.19 -6.91
N LEU A 78 8.41 -0.09 -6.16
CA LEU A 78 8.25 -1.35 -5.42
C LEU A 78 8.13 -2.56 -6.37
N LEU A 79 7.38 -2.44 -7.45
CA LEU A 79 7.28 -3.49 -8.47
C LEU A 79 8.64 -3.76 -9.11
N ARG A 80 9.41 -2.72 -9.46
CA ARG A 80 10.78 -2.89 -9.97
C ARG A 80 11.62 -3.71 -9.00
N LEU A 81 11.61 -3.34 -7.71
CA LEU A 81 12.34 -4.05 -6.68
C LEU A 81 11.91 -5.53 -6.57
N GLN A 82 10.61 -5.80 -6.63
CA GLN A 82 10.08 -7.16 -6.61
C GLN A 82 10.49 -7.97 -7.85
N TYR A 83 10.52 -7.36 -9.03
CA TYR A 83 10.93 -8.03 -10.27
C TYR A 83 12.39 -8.50 -10.25
N LEU A 84 13.27 -7.91 -9.44
CA LEU A 84 14.64 -8.41 -9.27
C LEU A 84 14.66 -9.85 -8.75
N MET A 85 13.63 -10.27 -8.02
CA MET A 85 13.48 -11.66 -7.54
C MET A 85 13.18 -12.69 -8.64
N ALA A 86 12.95 -12.24 -9.88
CA ALA A 86 12.85 -13.14 -11.03
C ALA A 86 14.21 -13.80 -11.41
N ASN A 87 15.32 -13.19 -11.00
CA ASN A 87 16.65 -13.75 -11.24
C ASN A 87 16.87 -15.05 -10.45
N ASP A 88 17.67 -15.97 -11.00
CA ASP A 88 18.07 -17.23 -10.38
C ASP A 88 19.60 -17.41 -10.52
N PRO A 89 20.37 -17.38 -9.42
CA PRO A 89 19.94 -17.18 -8.05
C PRO A 89 19.38 -15.78 -7.77
N ALA A 90 18.56 -15.66 -6.72
CA ALA A 90 17.97 -14.37 -6.35
C ALA A 90 19.06 -13.38 -5.86
N PRO A 91 18.97 -12.09 -6.20
CA PRO A 91 19.98 -11.10 -5.81
C PRO A 91 19.99 -10.83 -4.29
N VAL A 92 18.83 -10.90 -3.65
CA VAL A 92 18.65 -10.68 -2.21
C VAL A 92 17.60 -11.64 -1.65
N SER A 93 17.53 -11.75 -0.32
CA SER A 93 16.52 -12.60 0.32
C SER A 93 15.10 -12.05 0.13
N GLY A 94 14.12 -12.95 -0.02
CA GLY A 94 12.70 -12.56 -0.07
C GLY A 94 12.25 -11.79 1.16
N LEU A 95 12.80 -12.11 2.33
CA LEU A 95 12.51 -11.38 3.57
C LEU A 95 12.92 -9.91 3.48
N ASN A 96 14.05 -9.60 2.87
CA ASN A 96 14.50 -8.21 2.69
C ASN A 96 13.54 -7.44 1.79
N ILE A 97 13.05 -8.06 0.71
CA ILE A 97 12.06 -7.44 -0.18
C ILE A 97 10.76 -7.16 0.57
N VAL A 98 10.24 -8.16 1.32
CA VAL A 98 9.01 -7.99 2.11
C VAL A 98 9.18 -6.90 3.16
N ASN A 99 10.29 -6.89 3.90
CA ASN A 99 10.55 -5.86 4.90
C ASN A 99 10.64 -4.46 4.29
N THR A 100 11.24 -4.32 3.11
CA THR A 100 11.32 -3.03 2.41
C THR A 100 9.93 -2.58 1.95
N ALA A 101 9.16 -3.45 1.32
CA ALA A 101 7.81 -3.14 0.86
C ALA A 101 6.87 -2.81 2.02
N TYR A 102 6.91 -3.60 3.09
CA TYR A 102 6.09 -3.36 4.28
C TYR A 102 6.53 -2.10 5.02
N GLY A 103 7.84 -1.92 5.21
CA GLY A 103 8.40 -0.77 5.91
C GLY A 103 8.17 0.57 5.20
N SER A 104 8.07 0.55 3.85
CA SER A 104 7.75 1.76 3.08
C SER A 104 6.40 2.36 3.45
N GLY A 105 5.41 1.53 3.80
CA GLY A 105 4.08 1.96 4.22
C GLY A 105 4.04 2.72 5.56
N PHE A 106 5.12 2.68 6.35
CA PHE A 106 5.24 3.42 7.62
C PHE A 106 6.17 4.64 7.51
N ASN A 107 6.67 4.95 6.32
CA ASN A 107 7.52 6.11 6.13
C ASN A 107 6.66 7.36 5.98
N MET A 108 6.93 8.38 6.82
CA MET A 108 6.22 9.66 6.77
C MET A 108 6.74 10.59 5.68
N ASP A 109 7.96 10.37 5.18
CA ASP A 109 8.53 11.09 4.03
C ASP A 109 8.21 10.33 2.74
N VAL A 110 6.96 10.41 2.31
CA VAL A 110 6.44 9.67 1.14
C VAL A 110 6.98 10.19 -0.18
N GLU A 111 7.31 11.48 -0.26
CA GLU A 111 7.85 12.13 -1.47
C GLU A 111 9.22 11.56 -1.89
N SER A 112 10.05 11.19 -0.93
CA SER A 112 11.38 10.63 -1.21
C SER A 112 11.35 9.12 -1.52
N LEU A 113 10.24 8.44 -1.25
CA LEU A 113 10.16 6.97 -1.37
C LEU A 113 10.51 6.44 -2.77
N PRO A 114 9.98 6.99 -3.89
CA PRO A 114 10.28 6.46 -5.21
C PRO A 114 11.78 6.50 -5.52
N ALA A 115 12.44 7.61 -5.20
CA ALA A 115 13.90 7.74 -5.41
C ALA A 115 14.67 6.73 -4.57
N ARG A 116 14.40 6.67 -3.27
CA ARG A 116 15.09 5.76 -2.33
C ARG A 116 14.92 4.29 -2.69
N ILE A 117 13.72 3.89 -3.13
CA ILE A 117 13.47 2.50 -3.54
C ILE A 117 14.20 2.20 -4.86
N ASN A 118 14.22 3.14 -5.81
CA ASN A 118 14.97 2.98 -7.06
C ASN A 118 16.48 2.93 -6.82
N ASP A 119 17.02 3.78 -5.96
CA ASP A 119 18.45 3.73 -5.58
C ASP A 119 18.82 2.36 -4.97
N LEU A 120 17.95 1.81 -4.12
CA LEU A 120 18.14 0.48 -3.58
C LEU A 120 18.10 -0.59 -4.69
N ALA A 121 17.18 -0.48 -5.65
CA ALA A 121 17.11 -1.41 -6.77
C ALA A 121 18.37 -1.33 -7.64
N ASP A 122 18.87 -0.11 -7.94
CA ASP A 122 20.10 0.11 -8.69
C ASP A 122 21.30 -0.51 -7.98
N GLN A 123 21.38 -0.34 -6.65
CA GLN A 123 22.45 -0.96 -5.84
C GLN A 123 22.39 -2.49 -5.91
N ILE A 124 21.21 -3.08 -5.77
CA ILE A 124 21.03 -4.54 -5.84
C ILE A 124 21.42 -5.05 -7.23
N GLU A 125 21.00 -4.37 -8.30
CA GLU A 125 21.37 -4.72 -9.68
C GLU A 125 22.90 -4.69 -9.90
N ALA A 126 23.56 -3.63 -9.42
CA ALA A 126 25.02 -3.50 -9.52
C ALA A 126 25.75 -4.59 -8.72
N GLU A 127 25.31 -4.88 -7.50
CA GLU A 127 25.87 -5.95 -6.68
C GLU A 127 25.66 -7.33 -7.30
N TYR A 128 24.49 -7.57 -7.89
CA TYR A 128 24.18 -8.79 -8.61
C TYR A 128 25.06 -8.98 -9.85
N ALA A 129 25.26 -7.93 -10.63
CA ALA A 129 26.17 -7.92 -11.77
C ALA A 129 27.62 -8.19 -11.37
N ALA A 130 28.02 -7.79 -10.16
CA ALA A 130 29.33 -8.11 -9.57
C ALA A 130 29.39 -9.54 -8.97
N GLY A 131 28.37 -10.36 -9.13
CA GLY A 131 28.32 -11.76 -8.69
C GLY A 131 27.77 -11.97 -7.26
N LYS A 132 27.32 -10.92 -6.58
CA LYS A 132 26.69 -11.04 -5.25
C LYS A 132 25.23 -11.53 -5.38
N ASN A 133 24.94 -12.64 -4.76
CA ASN A 133 23.59 -13.24 -4.77
C ASN A 133 23.39 -14.17 -3.58
N GLU A 134 22.16 -14.65 -3.40
CA GLU A 134 21.77 -15.54 -2.29
C GLU A 134 22.18 -17.01 -2.49
N GLY A 135 22.85 -17.36 -3.59
CA GLY A 135 23.10 -18.73 -3.98
C GLY A 135 21.82 -19.45 -4.43
N LYS A 136 21.98 -20.67 -4.91
CA LYS A 136 20.85 -21.45 -5.40
C LYS A 136 20.03 -21.98 -4.21
N LYS A 137 18.79 -21.55 -4.12
CA LYS A 137 17.83 -21.92 -3.08
C LYS A 137 16.52 -22.42 -3.72
N PRO A 138 15.72 -23.25 -3.01
CA PRO A 138 14.38 -23.59 -3.46
C PRO A 138 13.54 -22.32 -3.66
N ARG A 139 12.83 -22.28 -4.78
CA ARG A 139 11.87 -21.19 -5.07
C ARG A 139 10.49 -21.62 -4.58
N ILE A 140 9.87 -20.79 -3.79
CA ILE A 140 8.54 -21.04 -3.22
C ILE A 140 7.59 -20.00 -3.82
N LEU A 141 6.53 -20.48 -4.46
CA LEU A 141 5.43 -19.62 -4.91
C LEU A 141 4.45 -19.44 -3.75
N VAL A 142 4.27 -18.20 -3.31
CA VAL A 142 3.25 -17.85 -2.34
C VAL A 142 2.01 -17.39 -3.11
N THR A 143 0.91 -18.12 -2.95
CA THR A 143 -0.40 -17.76 -3.49
C THR A 143 -1.38 -17.68 -2.34
N GLY A 144 -2.32 -16.75 -2.37
CA GLY A 144 -3.29 -16.63 -1.31
C GLY A 144 -4.05 -15.31 -1.32
N ASP A 145 -4.76 -15.05 -0.23
CA ASP A 145 -5.46 -13.80 -0.05
C ASP A 145 -4.47 -12.62 -0.02
N ARG A 146 -4.83 -11.56 -0.71
CA ARG A 146 -4.05 -10.30 -0.81
C ARG A 146 -3.60 -9.72 0.53
N LYS A 147 -4.24 -10.12 1.62
CA LYS A 147 -3.88 -9.69 2.99
C LYS A 147 -2.63 -10.36 3.53
N SER A 148 -2.19 -11.45 2.93
CA SER A 148 -0.98 -12.19 3.33
C SER A 148 0.22 -11.96 2.41
N VAL A 149 0.09 -11.11 1.40
CA VAL A 149 1.10 -10.86 0.35
C VAL A 149 1.46 -9.37 0.26
N VAL A 150 1.40 -8.68 1.38
CA VAL A 150 1.87 -7.29 1.46
C VAL A 150 3.25 -7.28 2.10
#